data_c3b7b15720d228cfbb22d784c12bc984
#
_entry.id   c3b7b15720d228cfbb22d784c12bc984
#
_cell.length_a   1.000
_cell.length_b   1.000
_cell.length_c   1.000
_cell.angle_alpha   90.00
_cell.angle_beta   90.00
_cell.angle_gamma   90.00
#
_symmetry.space_group_name_H-M   'P 1'
#
loop_
_entity.id
_entity.type
_entity.pdbx_description
1 polymer ?
#
loop_
_entity_poly.entity_id
_entity_poly.type
_entity_poly.pdbx_seq_one_letter_code
_entity_poly.pdbx_strand_id
1 'polypeptide(L)'
;MKEGLSEIICVIDSSGSMKLIKNDAIGGFNSFLNEQKKLPGEATLTLIQFNTDYEVIHENKPLSDVSPINDKDYIPRGSTALLDAIGKAVDSTGRRLANTPEENRPEKVIVAILTDGKENASTSYDLSKIKDMIRHQKEKYSWEFIFLGANQDAFAEAAKIGIDSKDTLNFAATDDGIRSAYSDMSNSISTYRKK
;
A
#
# COMPACT_ATOMS: atom_id res chain seq x y z
N MET A 1 -9.16 -19.71 -8.08
CA MET A 1 -9.19 -18.44 -7.33
C MET A 1 -10.64 -18.10 -7.01
N LYS A 2 -10.88 -17.42 -5.91
CA LYS A 2 -12.22 -16.96 -5.49
C LYS A 2 -12.63 -15.74 -6.31
N GLU A 3 -13.54 -15.93 -7.26
CA GLU A 3 -14.06 -14.87 -8.12
C GLU A 3 -14.68 -13.72 -7.30
N GLY A 4 -14.43 -12.49 -7.69
CA GLY A 4 -14.92 -11.29 -7.02
C GLY A 4 -14.26 -10.96 -5.69
N LEU A 5 -13.31 -11.77 -5.19
CA LEU A 5 -12.53 -11.45 -4.00
C LEU A 5 -11.28 -10.65 -4.38
N SER A 6 -11.12 -9.48 -3.79
CA SER A 6 -9.91 -8.67 -3.91
C SER A 6 -9.16 -8.62 -2.58
N GLU A 7 -7.84 -8.65 -2.61
CA GLU A 7 -6.98 -8.35 -1.47
C GLU A 7 -6.29 -7.01 -1.67
N ILE A 8 -6.49 -6.09 -0.75
CA ILE A 8 -5.88 -4.76 -0.74
C ILE A 8 -4.78 -4.75 0.31
N ILE A 9 -3.58 -4.36 -0.09
CA ILE A 9 -2.42 -4.24 0.79
C ILE A 9 -1.98 -2.78 0.78
N CYS A 10 -2.16 -2.08 1.88
CA CYS A 10 -1.73 -0.71 2.07
C CYS A 10 -0.39 -0.69 2.83
N VAL A 11 0.66 -0.18 2.19
CA VAL A 11 1.99 0.01 2.76
C VAL A 11 2.19 1.51 2.94
N ILE A 12 1.97 1.99 4.17
CA ILE A 12 1.83 3.41 4.48
C ILE A 12 3.03 3.88 5.30
N ASP A 13 3.68 4.93 4.81
CA ASP A 13 4.78 5.58 5.51
C ASP A 13 4.31 6.20 6.82
N SER A 14 5.03 5.89 7.89
CA SER A 14 4.90 6.49 9.23
C SER A 14 6.25 7.04 9.71
N SER A 15 7.10 7.49 8.79
CA SER A 15 8.37 8.13 9.12
C SER A 15 8.18 9.52 9.75
N GLY A 16 9.27 10.10 10.26
CA GLY A 16 9.22 11.35 11.00
C GLY A 16 8.64 12.54 10.23
N SER A 17 8.79 12.60 8.90
CA SER A 17 8.23 13.62 8.02
C SER A 17 6.70 13.66 8.05
N MET A 18 6.06 12.51 8.18
CA MET A 18 4.60 12.38 8.25
C MET A 18 3.98 13.04 9.49
N LYS A 19 4.77 13.50 10.48
CA LYS A 19 4.24 14.16 11.69
C LYS A 19 3.41 15.39 11.37
N LEU A 20 3.81 16.17 10.38
CA LEU A 20 3.14 17.42 10.01
C LEU A 20 1.75 17.20 9.42
N ILE A 21 1.54 16.08 8.76
CA ILE A 21 0.28 15.71 8.07
C ILE A 21 -0.42 14.52 8.73
N LYS A 22 -0.08 14.21 9.98
CA LYS A 22 -0.58 13.02 10.70
C LYS A 22 -2.10 12.92 10.72
N ASN A 23 -2.78 14.00 11.12
CA ASN A 23 -4.24 13.99 11.29
C ASN A 23 -4.96 13.78 9.95
N ASP A 24 -4.43 14.38 8.89
CA ASP A 24 -4.99 14.25 7.55
C ASP A 24 -4.65 12.89 6.93
N ALA A 25 -3.51 12.29 7.27
CA ALA A 25 -3.20 10.92 6.91
C ALA A 25 -4.17 9.93 7.56
N ILE A 26 -4.48 10.09 8.85
CA ILE A 26 -5.50 9.28 9.56
C ILE A 26 -6.88 9.48 8.93
N GLY A 27 -7.29 10.73 8.75
CA GLY A 27 -8.59 11.07 8.14
C GLY A 27 -8.72 10.55 6.71
N GLY A 28 -7.67 10.71 5.91
CA GLY A 28 -7.60 10.22 4.54
C GLY A 28 -7.71 8.70 4.44
N PHE A 29 -6.96 7.98 5.26
CA PHE A 29 -7.07 6.52 5.32
C PHE A 29 -8.48 6.06 5.74
N ASN A 30 -9.07 6.69 6.75
CA ASN A 30 -10.41 6.34 7.21
C ASN A 30 -11.49 6.64 6.15
N SER A 31 -11.33 7.73 5.40
CA SER A 31 -12.20 8.04 4.25
C SER A 31 -12.05 6.98 3.15
N PHE A 32 -10.81 6.65 2.77
CA PHE A 32 -10.50 5.57 1.85
C PHE A 32 -11.17 4.25 2.27
N LEU A 33 -10.99 3.85 3.53
CA LEU A 33 -11.60 2.63 4.08
C LEU A 33 -13.12 2.64 3.92
N ASN A 34 -13.78 3.75 4.27
CA ASN A 34 -15.23 3.89 4.14
C ASN A 34 -15.71 3.82 2.69
N GLU A 35 -14.96 4.39 1.75
CA GLU A 35 -15.28 4.31 0.33
C GLU A 35 -15.15 2.88 -0.19
N GLN A 36 -14.06 2.19 0.15
CA GLN A 36 -13.85 0.82 -0.28
C GLN A 36 -14.89 -0.16 0.27
N LYS A 37 -15.41 0.09 1.49
CA LYS A 37 -16.50 -0.70 2.09
C LYS A 37 -17.84 -0.58 1.34
N LYS A 38 -18.06 0.52 0.62
CA LYS A 38 -19.29 0.76 -0.16
C LYS A 38 -19.27 0.09 -1.53
N LEU A 39 -18.11 -0.36 -1.99
CA LEU A 39 -17.99 -0.98 -3.30
C LEU A 39 -18.53 -2.41 -3.29
N PRO A 40 -19.14 -2.87 -4.39
CA PRO A 40 -19.56 -4.27 -4.53
C PRO A 40 -18.33 -5.19 -4.56
N GLY A 41 -18.58 -6.47 -4.30
CA GLY A 41 -17.54 -7.51 -4.25
C GLY A 41 -16.89 -7.64 -2.87
N GLU A 42 -16.39 -8.83 -2.59
CA GLU A 42 -15.67 -9.10 -1.35
C GLU A 42 -14.25 -8.52 -1.41
N ALA A 43 -13.78 -7.99 -0.30
CA ALA A 43 -12.39 -7.57 -0.18
C ALA A 43 -11.84 -7.84 1.22
N THR A 44 -10.54 -8.11 1.27
CA THR A 44 -9.75 -8.12 2.50
C THR A 44 -8.74 -6.98 2.47
N LEU A 45 -8.34 -6.51 3.64
CA LEU A 45 -7.34 -5.47 3.81
C LEU A 45 -6.20 -5.94 4.70
N THR A 46 -4.99 -5.70 4.23
CA THR A 46 -3.77 -5.67 5.04
C THR A 46 -3.30 -4.23 5.15
N LEU A 47 -3.17 -3.70 6.36
CA LEU A 47 -2.61 -2.39 6.63
C LEU A 47 -1.25 -2.55 7.30
N ILE A 48 -0.24 -2.07 6.62
CA ILE A 48 1.14 -2.05 7.08
C ILE A 48 1.57 -0.59 7.25
N GLN A 49 2.12 -0.28 8.41
CA GLN A 49 2.83 0.97 8.65
C GLN A 49 4.32 0.70 8.68
N PHE A 50 5.10 1.58 8.09
CA PHE A 50 6.55 1.45 8.11
C PHE A 50 7.24 2.79 8.35
N ASN A 51 8.36 2.69 9.03
CA ASN A 51 9.36 3.74 9.19
C ASN A 51 10.73 3.03 9.23
N THR A 52 11.52 3.11 10.28
CA THR A 52 12.63 2.21 10.54
C THR A 52 12.13 0.80 10.92
N ASP A 53 10.93 0.74 11.52
CA ASP A 53 10.24 -0.49 11.89
C ASP A 53 9.20 -0.87 10.83
N TYR A 54 8.71 -2.12 10.90
CA TYR A 54 7.64 -2.66 10.06
C TYR A 54 6.55 -3.20 10.96
N GLU A 55 5.37 -2.61 10.89
CA GLU A 55 4.24 -2.95 11.76
C GLU A 55 2.99 -3.30 10.95
N VAL A 56 2.42 -4.48 11.21
CA VAL A 56 1.17 -4.92 10.59
C VAL A 56 0.02 -4.58 11.52
N ILE A 57 -0.79 -3.60 11.15
CA ILE A 57 -1.95 -3.15 11.94
C ILE A 57 -3.16 -4.05 11.71
N HIS A 58 -3.38 -4.43 10.46
CA HIS A 58 -4.40 -5.39 10.04
C HIS A 58 -3.79 -6.36 9.04
N GLU A 59 -4.05 -7.66 9.20
CA GLU A 59 -3.56 -8.69 8.29
C GLU A 59 -4.74 -9.45 7.67
N ASN A 60 -4.86 -9.37 6.35
CA ASN A 60 -5.87 -10.08 5.53
C ASN A 60 -7.27 -10.10 6.16
N LYS A 61 -7.66 -8.97 6.77
CA LYS A 61 -8.92 -8.85 7.50
C LYS A 61 -10.06 -8.55 6.53
N PRO A 62 -11.23 -9.21 6.63
CA PRO A 62 -12.38 -8.81 5.84
C PRO A 62 -12.61 -7.30 5.96
N LEU A 63 -12.81 -6.65 4.82
CA LEU A 63 -12.87 -5.17 4.78
C LEU A 63 -14.01 -4.62 5.67
N SER A 64 -15.13 -5.36 5.78
CA SER A 64 -16.23 -5.04 6.71
C SER A 64 -15.77 -4.91 8.17
N ASP A 65 -14.80 -5.73 8.56
CA ASP A 65 -14.37 -5.88 9.96
C ASP A 65 -13.18 -4.98 10.33
N VAL A 66 -12.61 -4.28 9.31
CA VAL A 66 -11.51 -3.32 9.54
C VAL A 66 -12.05 -2.10 10.27
N SER A 67 -11.47 -1.78 11.41
CA SER A 67 -11.78 -0.56 12.16
C SER A 67 -11.00 0.63 11.62
N PRO A 68 -11.56 1.86 11.69
CA PRO A 68 -10.80 3.07 11.46
C PRO A 68 -9.59 3.17 12.38
N ILE A 69 -8.50 3.75 11.89
CA ILE A 69 -7.30 4.04 12.70
C ILE A 69 -7.45 5.38 13.42
N ASN A 70 -6.71 5.54 14.50
CA ASN A 70 -6.69 6.74 15.34
C ASN A 70 -5.25 7.15 15.71
N ASP A 71 -5.12 8.18 16.54
CA ASP A 71 -3.84 8.74 16.99
C ASP A 71 -2.91 7.75 17.69
N LYS A 72 -3.45 6.68 18.27
CA LYS A 72 -2.67 5.63 18.93
C LYS A 72 -2.19 4.57 17.95
N ASP A 73 -2.92 4.40 16.84
CA ASP A 73 -2.60 3.43 15.80
C ASP A 73 -1.56 3.96 14.80
N TYR A 74 -1.49 5.29 14.61
CA TYR A 74 -0.58 5.92 13.65
C TYR A 74 0.33 6.94 14.35
N ILE A 75 1.60 6.54 14.58
CA ILE A 75 2.58 7.33 15.33
C ILE A 75 3.83 7.57 14.48
N PRO A 76 3.88 8.65 13.68
CA PRO A 76 5.03 8.97 12.82
C PRO A 76 6.32 9.15 13.61
N ARG A 77 7.37 8.40 13.23
CA ARG A 77 8.70 8.43 13.84
C ARG A 77 9.77 7.79 12.94
N GLY A 78 11.04 7.98 13.28
CA GLY A 78 12.16 7.29 12.62
C GLY A 78 12.40 7.71 11.18
N SER A 79 13.10 6.84 10.46
CA SER A 79 13.53 7.00 9.07
C SER A 79 12.63 6.18 8.12
N THR A 80 12.92 6.17 6.82
CA THR A 80 12.07 5.58 5.77
C THR A 80 12.73 4.33 5.19
N ALA A 81 12.39 3.13 5.70
CA ALA A 81 12.84 1.85 5.18
C ALA A 81 11.85 1.29 4.14
N LEU A 82 11.69 2.00 3.03
CA LEU A 82 10.68 1.75 2.00
C LEU A 82 10.88 0.39 1.31
N LEU A 83 12.12 0.07 0.90
CA LEU A 83 12.41 -1.20 0.21
C LEU A 83 12.16 -2.40 1.12
N ASP A 84 12.56 -2.31 2.38
CA ASP A 84 12.29 -3.34 3.38
C ASP A 84 10.78 -3.54 3.59
N ALA A 85 10.01 -2.45 3.63
CA ALA A 85 8.55 -2.52 3.79
C ALA A 85 7.88 -3.21 2.60
N ILE A 86 8.23 -2.81 1.38
CA ILE A 86 7.69 -3.43 0.15
C ILE A 86 8.08 -4.91 0.09
N GLY A 87 9.36 -5.22 0.30
CA GLY A 87 9.86 -6.58 0.23
C GLY A 87 9.18 -7.52 1.22
N LYS A 88 9.07 -7.09 2.49
CA LYS A 88 8.37 -7.87 3.53
C LYS A 88 6.89 -8.05 3.22
N ALA A 89 6.21 -7.02 2.74
CA ALA A 89 4.80 -7.10 2.36
C ALA A 89 4.56 -8.10 1.22
N VAL A 90 5.38 -8.04 0.16
CA VAL A 90 5.29 -8.97 -0.97
C VAL A 90 5.62 -10.41 -0.55
N ASP A 91 6.71 -10.61 0.20
CA ASP A 91 7.13 -11.94 0.65
C ASP A 91 6.11 -12.58 1.62
N SER A 92 5.59 -11.83 2.59
CA SER A 92 4.62 -12.36 3.56
C SER A 92 3.30 -12.73 2.87
N THR A 93 2.78 -11.85 2.02
CA THR A 93 1.56 -12.11 1.26
C THR A 93 1.76 -13.28 0.29
N GLY A 94 2.85 -13.32 -0.46
CA GLY A 94 3.15 -14.40 -1.40
C GLY A 94 3.24 -15.75 -0.70
N ARG A 95 3.91 -15.84 0.44
CA ARG A 95 3.98 -17.08 1.25
C ARG A 95 2.61 -17.50 1.78
N ARG A 96 1.81 -16.57 2.26
CA ARG A 96 0.46 -16.87 2.73
C ARG A 96 -0.40 -17.39 1.59
N LEU A 97 -0.39 -16.74 0.43
CA LEU A 97 -1.17 -17.17 -0.74
C LEU A 97 -0.69 -18.51 -1.29
N ALA A 98 0.61 -18.78 -1.27
CA ALA A 98 1.13 -20.09 -1.69
C ALA A 98 0.61 -21.24 -0.82
N ASN A 99 0.37 -20.99 0.49
CA ASN A 99 -0.20 -21.94 1.43
C ASN A 99 -1.73 -21.93 1.48
N THR A 100 -2.39 -21.03 0.75
CA THR A 100 -3.85 -20.95 0.66
C THR A 100 -4.32 -21.83 -0.50
N PRO A 101 -5.35 -22.70 -0.32
CA PRO A 101 -5.95 -23.43 -1.42
C PRO A 101 -6.38 -22.50 -2.55
N GLU A 102 -6.21 -22.93 -3.81
CA GLU A 102 -6.41 -22.06 -4.96
C GLU A 102 -7.83 -21.46 -5.03
N GLU A 103 -8.84 -22.25 -4.69
CA GLU A 103 -10.24 -21.82 -4.64
C GLU A 103 -10.52 -20.72 -3.62
N ASN A 104 -9.62 -20.54 -2.62
CA ASN A 104 -9.74 -19.53 -1.58
C ASN A 104 -8.83 -18.32 -1.82
N ARG A 105 -7.94 -18.37 -2.82
CA ARG A 105 -7.07 -17.23 -3.14
C ARG A 105 -7.87 -16.10 -3.77
N PRO A 106 -7.55 -14.83 -3.45
CA PRO A 106 -8.18 -13.70 -4.11
C PRO A 106 -7.94 -13.75 -5.62
N GLU A 107 -8.93 -13.33 -6.38
CA GLU A 107 -8.80 -13.13 -7.82
C GLU A 107 -7.82 -11.99 -8.12
N LYS A 108 -7.82 -10.96 -7.26
CA LYS A 108 -7.01 -9.75 -7.42
C LYS A 108 -6.23 -9.43 -6.16
N VAL A 109 -4.97 -9.08 -6.34
CA VAL A 109 -4.10 -8.56 -5.28
C VAL A 109 -3.61 -7.18 -5.70
N ILE A 110 -3.89 -6.16 -4.89
CA ILE A 110 -3.58 -4.77 -5.17
C ILE A 110 -2.72 -4.23 -4.03
N VAL A 111 -1.50 -3.81 -4.34
CA VAL A 111 -0.56 -3.23 -3.38
C VAL A 111 -0.48 -1.73 -3.60
N ALA A 112 -0.90 -0.95 -2.62
CA ALA A 112 -0.81 0.51 -2.64
C ALA A 112 0.27 0.98 -1.66
N ILE A 113 1.26 1.71 -2.18
CA ILE A 113 2.41 2.21 -1.44
C ILE A 113 2.27 3.73 -1.34
N LEU A 114 2.27 4.27 -0.13
CA LEU A 114 2.19 5.72 0.11
C LEU A 114 3.39 6.16 0.95
N THR A 115 4.16 7.12 0.44
CA THR A 115 5.32 7.70 1.13
C THR A 115 5.49 9.17 0.83
N ASP A 116 5.89 9.97 1.81
CA ASP A 116 6.29 11.37 1.64
C ASP A 116 7.83 11.55 1.59
N GLY A 117 8.57 10.46 1.78
CA GLY A 117 10.03 10.45 1.90
C GLY A 117 10.74 9.56 0.89
N LYS A 118 12.06 9.79 0.81
CA LYS A 118 12.96 8.92 0.04
C LYS A 118 13.44 7.77 0.90
N GLU A 119 13.65 6.61 0.27
CA GLU A 119 14.35 5.47 0.86
C GLU A 119 15.68 5.91 1.49
N ASN A 120 15.88 5.60 2.75
CA ASN A 120 17.11 5.98 3.47
C ASN A 120 17.52 5.03 4.62
N ALA A 121 16.80 3.93 4.85
CA ALA A 121 17.00 3.10 6.03
C ALA A 121 16.87 1.59 5.80
N SER A 122 16.58 1.13 4.60
CA SER A 122 16.45 -0.30 4.29
C SER A 122 17.80 -1.03 4.38
N THR A 123 17.76 -2.22 4.94
CA THR A 123 18.96 -3.06 5.16
C THR A 123 18.84 -4.49 4.64
N SER A 124 17.61 -4.95 4.38
CA SER A 124 17.30 -6.34 4.02
C SER A 124 16.99 -6.53 2.55
N TYR A 125 16.47 -5.49 1.90
CA TYR A 125 16.12 -5.50 0.48
C TYR A 125 16.79 -4.35 -0.24
N ASP A 126 17.39 -4.64 -1.38
CA ASP A 126 17.93 -3.63 -2.30
C ASP A 126 16.96 -3.34 -3.46
N LEU A 127 17.27 -2.30 -4.20
CA LEU A 127 16.45 -1.81 -5.30
C LEU A 127 16.25 -2.86 -6.41
N SER A 128 17.30 -3.60 -6.76
CA SER A 128 17.26 -4.63 -7.79
C SER A 128 16.33 -5.76 -7.39
N LYS A 129 16.44 -6.22 -6.15
CA LYS A 129 15.59 -7.28 -5.59
C LYS A 129 14.12 -6.87 -5.58
N ILE A 130 13.80 -5.66 -5.13
CA ILE A 130 12.42 -5.15 -5.14
C ILE A 130 11.85 -5.08 -6.55
N LYS A 131 12.62 -4.56 -7.50
CA LYS A 131 12.22 -4.50 -8.91
C LYS A 131 11.90 -5.89 -9.48
N ASP A 132 12.75 -6.87 -9.20
CA ASP A 132 12.53 -8.24 -9.64
C ASP A 132 11.31 -8.88 -9.00
N MET A 133 11.09 -8.63 -7.70
CA MET A 133 9.91 -9.11 -6.97
C MET A 133 8.62 -8.52 -7.55
N ILE A 134 8.55 -7.21 -7.73
CA ILE A 134 7.38 -6.54 -8.31
C ILE A 134 7.10 -7.06 -9.71
N ARG A 135 8.13 -7.13 -10.57
CA ARG A 135 7.99 -7.69 -11.92
C ARG A 135 7.43 -9.11 -11.88
N HIS A 136 7.99 -9.97 -11.04
CA HIS A 136 7.54 -11.36 -10.90
C HIS A 136 6.06 -11.46 -10.51
N GLN A 137 5.63 -10.67 -9.53
CA GLN A 137 4.23 -10.67 -9.08
C GLN A 137 3.29 -10.15 -10.18
N LYS A 138 3.69 -9.09 -10.90
CA LYS A 138 2.91 -8.55 -12.03
C LYS A 138 2.76 -9.57 -13.17
N GLU A 139 3.87 -10.14 -13.62
CA GLU A 139 3.90 -11.00 -14.80
C GLU A 139 3.29 -12.39 -14.55
N LYS A 140 3.54 -12.97 -13.36
CA LYS A 140 3.13 -14.34 -13.06
C LYS A 140 1.79 -14.45 -12.36
N TYR A 141 1.44 -13.48 -11.54
CA TYR A 141 0.27 -13.53 -10.66
C TYR A 141 -0.70 -12.38 -10.86
N SER A 142 -0.42 -11.51 -11.83
CA SER A 142 -1.27 -10.35 -12.17
C SER A 142 -1.54 -9.42 -10.96
N TRP A 143 -0.56 -9.31 -10.05
CA TRP A 143 -0.68 -8.33 -8.98
C TRP A 143 -0.58 -6.92 -9.54
N GLU A 144 -1.36 -6.02 -8.96
CA GLU A 144 -1.32 -4.60 -9.31
C GLU A 144 -0.58 -3.82 -8.22
N PHE A 145 0.24 -2.84 -8.64
CA PHE A 145 1.01 -2.00 -7.73
C PHE A 145 0.73 -0.55 -8.04
N ILE A 146 0.37 0.22 -7.02
CA ILE A 146 0.10 1.66 -7.09
C ILE A 146 1.12 2.35 -6.19
N PHE A 147 1.79 3.39 -6.70
CA PHE A 147 2.76 4.17 -5.94
C PHE A 147 2.29 5.62 -5.81
N LEU A 148 2.20 6.10 -4.58
CA LEU A 148 1.87 7.47 -4.24
C LEU A 148 3.08 8.10 -3.52
N GLY A 149 3.74 9.01 -4.19
CA GLY A 149 4.92 9.69 -3.67
C GLY A 149 4.69 11.19 -3.51
N ALA A 150 5.20 11.77 -2.41
CA ALA A 150 5.11 13.20 -2.17
C ALA A 150 6.29 13.98 -2.74
N ASN A 151 5.99 15.20 -3.20
CA ASN A 151 6.93 16.31 -3.38
C ASN A 151 8.14 16.09 -4.26
N GLN A 152 8.20 15.11 -5.13
CA GLN A 152 9.33 14.94 -6.02
C GLN A 152 9.02 14.00 -7.15
N ASP A 153 10.07 13.52 -7.78
CA ASP A 153 10.06 12.54 -8.85
C ASP A 153 9.41 11.20 -8.47
N ALA A 154 8.15 11.24 -7.93
CA ALA A 154 7.39 10.03 -7.61
C ALA A 154 7.42 9.05 -8.79
N PHE A 155 7.33 9.57 -10.00
CA PHE A 155 7.45 8.79 -11.22
C PHE A 155 8.85 8.16 -11.40
N ALA A 156 9.93 8.89 -11.06
CA ALA A 156 11.28 8.35 -11.13
C ALA A 156 11.53 7.30 -10.04
N GLU A 157 11.05 7.53 -8.81
CA GLU A 157 11.17 6.56 -7.72
C GLU A 157 10.36 5.29 -8.00
N ALA A 158 9.12 5.42 -8.49
CA ALA A 158 8.29 4.29 -8.90
C ALA A 158 8.94 3.48 -10.03
N ALA A 159 9.49 4.15 -11.05
CA ALA A 159 10.16 3.50 -12.18
C ALA A 159 11.40 2.69 -11.74
N LYS A 160 12.15 3.16 -10.74
CA LYS A 160 13.29 2.42 -10.18
C LYS A 160 12.88 1.05 -9.65
N ILE A 161 11.72 0.95 -9.03
CA ILE A 161 11.18 -0.31 -8.48
C ILE A 161 10.26 -1.05 -9.45
N GLY A 162 10.11 -0.59 -10.69
CA GLY A 162 9.35 -1.28 -11.74
C GLY A 162 7.84 -1.04 -11.72
N ILE A 163 7.40 0.08 -11.12
CA ILE A 163 6.00 0.53 -11.19
C ILE A 163 5.87 1.55 -12.34
N ASP A 164 4.85 1.35 -13.18
CA ASP A 164 4.63 2.16 -14.37
C ASP A 164 4.04 3.53 -14.03
N SER A 165 4.26 4.52 -14.90
CA SER A 165 3.75 5.88 -14.69
C SER A 165 2.23 5.97 -14.59
N LYS A 166 1.49 5.07 -15.26
CA LYS A 166 0.02 5.00 -15.16
C LYS A 166 -0.48 4.61 -13.77
N ASP A 167 0.36 3.93 -12.98
CA ASP A 167 0.07 3.43 -11.64
C ASP A 167 0.82 4.24 -10.56
N THR A 168 1.37 5.40 -10.98
CA THR A 168 2.11 6.32 -10.11
C THR A 168 1.36 7.64 -9.99
N LEU A 169 1.19 8.09 -8.76
CA LEU A 169 0.53 9.34 -8.42
C LEU A 169 1.49 10.21 -7.59
N ASN A 170 1.50 11.51 -7.88
CA ASN A 170 2.27 12.49 -7.11
C ASN A 170 1.33 13.35 -6.29
N PHE A 171 1.69 13.64 -5.05
CA PHE A 171 0.92 14.53 -4.18
C PHE A 171 1.83 15.54 -3.48
N ALA A 172 1.25 16.64 -2.98
CA ALA A 172 1.95 17.57 -2.12
C ALA A 172 1.94 17.09 -0.68
N ALA A 173 3.06 17.17 0.05
CA ALA A 173 3.11 16.85 1.48
C ALA A 173 2.46 17.97 2.32
N THR A 174 1.18 18.18 2.11
CA THR A 174 0.29 19.11 2.79
C THR A 174 -0.99 18.39 3.18
N ASP A 175 -1.77 18.99 4.07
CA ASP A 175 -3.05 18.43 4.53
C ASP A 175 -4.00 18.12 3.36
N ASP A 176 -4.15 19.06 2.42
CA ASP A 176 -4.97 18.83 1.22
C ASP A 176 -4.36 17.80 0.28
N GLY A 177 -3.03 17.81 0.13
CA GLY A 177 -2.32 16.87 -0.72
C GLY A 177 -2.46 15.43 -0.26
N ILE A 178 -2.31 15.14 1.02
CA ILE A 178 -2.47 13.78 1.56
C ILE A 178 -3.91 13.29 1.46
N ARG A 179 -4.90 14.16 1.67
CA ARG A 179 -6.32 13.82 1.46
C ARG A 179 -6.59 13.47 0.00
N SER A 180 -6.06 14.26 -0.93
CA SER A 180 -6.17 13.97 -2.37
C SER A 180 -5.50 12.64 -2.72
N ALA A 181 -4.31 12.37 -2.16
CA ALA A 181 -3.60 11.11 -2.38
C ALA A 181 -4.45 9.89 -2.00
N TYR A 182 -5.11 9.91 -0.85
CA TYR A 182 -6.00 8.81 -0.46
C TYR A 182 -7.25 8.70 -1.34
N SER A 183 -7.80 9.82 -1.82
CA SER A 183 -8.90 9.80 -2.79
C SER A 183 -8.47 9.18 -4.12
N ASP A 184 -7.30 9.56 -4.63
CA ASP A 184 -6.75 9.02 -5.87
C ASP A 184 -6.38 7.54 -5.73
N MET A 185 -5.84 7.14 -4.58
CA MET A 185 -5.61 5.74 -4.22
C MET A 185 -6.91 4.95 -4.23
N SER A 186 -7.98 5.50 -3.63
CA SER A 186 -9.31 4.89 -3.61
C SER A 186 -9.85 4.66 -5.02
N ASN A 187 -9.73 5.66 -5.89
CA ASN A 187 -10.17 5.58 -7.28
C ASN A 187 -9.39 4.52 -8.08
N SER A 188 -8.08 4.48 -7.92
CA SER A 188 -7.21 3.50 -8.59
C SER A 188 -7.55 2.07 -8.14
N ILE A 189 -7.64 1.82 -6.84
CA ILE A 189 -8.02 0.52 -6.27
C ILE A 189 -9.43 0.13 -6.74
N SER A 190 -10.39 1.06 -6.74
CA SER A 190 -11.75 0.81 -7.21
C SER A 190 -11.79 0.38 -8.68
N THR A 191 -10.92 0.95 -9.51
CA THR A 191 -10.79 0.58 -10.92
C THR A 191 -10.26 -0.84 -11.07
N TYR A 192 -9.27 -1.23 -10.29
CA TYR A 192 -8.73 -2.59 -10.31
C TYR A 192 -9.71 -3.63 -9.76
N ARG A 193 -10.46 -3.30 -8.71
CA ARG A 193 -11.49 -4.20 -8.15
C ARG A 193 -12.65 -4.49 -9.12
N LYS A 194 -12.91 -3.60 -10.08
CA LYS A 194 -13.99 -3.74 -11.07
C LYS A 194 -13.58 -4.46 -12.37
N LYS A 195 -12.29 -4.61 -12.62
CA LYS A 195 -11.78 -5.36 -13.79
C LYS A 195 -12.01 -6.86 -13.64
#